data_b83e779410d5edf9a140b6bdcdf4d6b4
#
_entry.id   b83e779410d5edf9a140b6bdcdf4d6b4
#
_cell.length_a   1.000
_cell.length_b   1.000
_cell.length_c   1.000
_cell.angle_alpha   90.00
_cell.angle_beta   90.00
_cell.angle_gamma   90.00
#
_symmetry.space_group_name_H-M   'P 1'
#
loop_
_entity.id
_entity.type
_entity.pdbx_description
1 polymer ?
#
loop_
_entity_poly.entity_id
_entity_poly.type
_entity_poly.pdbx_seq_one_letter_code
_entity_poly.pdbx_strand_id
1 'polypeptide(L)'
;MLLRQLRFLSAQPATLYYAWQVEVMINNFMEMGVNPNSIDIVCWKQNGIIPEEWSKLANNYPARFFFYDDIRDTKHYISSIRPNILKQHFAEHSYLKNDAIFYHDSDILFTKPINEWITDEMIADYKWYGSDTRWYIAHSYIKSKGQDIIDEMCKIMELPESLIEKNELNSIGAQYLMKNIDHHFWNRVETDSERLYKEITDLNNEKIQIDRHTMPEGEARQPYHPLQIWCADMWAVLWGAWRLGYETVCHSNFEFSWGTSTADEYHKLNIMHNAGVTSSGDLFYKAEFMNELPYNKSLQIREETASWHYWDWIQKTAKKSVLI
;
A
#
# COMPACT_ATOMS: atom_id res chain seq x y z
N MET A 1 25.21 13.37 14.11
CA MET A 1 24.07 13.03 13.27
C MET A 1 23.05 12.38 14.18
N LEU A 2 21.84 12.94 14.35
CA LEU A 2 20.79 12.28 15.12
C LEU A 2 20.42 11.00 14.36
N LEU A 3 20.46 9.85 15.05
CA LEU A 3 20.00 8.57 14.47
C LEU A 3 18.51 8.71 14.19
N ARG A 4 18.10 8.46 12.94
CA ARG A 4 16.69 8.38 12.56
C ARG A 4 16.02 7.22 13.31
N GLN A 5 14.81 7.45 13.80
CA GLN A 5 13.99 6.36 14.31
C GLN A 5 13.27 5.67 13.16
N LEU A 6 13.21 4.34 13.20
CA LEU A 6 12.37 3.58 12.28
C LEU A 6 10.93 3.55 12.82
N ARG A 7 9.98 3.99 11.99
CA ARG A 7 8.54 3.93 12.28
C ARG A 7 7.81 3.11 11.24
N PHE A 8 6.79 2.41 11.70
CA PHE A 8 5.89 1.62 10.87
C PHE A 8 4.57 2.37 10.77
N LEU A 9 4.17 2.71 9.55
CA LEU A 9 3.05 3.60 9.30
C LEU A 9 2.06 2.95 8.33
N SER A 10 0.82 2.79 8.77
CA SER A 10 -0.27 2.39 7.89
C SER A 10 -1.42 3.41 7.91
N ALA A 11 -2.09 3.57 6.77
CA ALA A 11 -3.18 4.53 6.60
C ALA A 11 -4.39 3.85 5.96
N GLN A 12 -5.55 3.90 6.62
CA GLN A 12 -6.76 3.19 6.19
C GLN A 12 -8.05 3.82 6.72
N PRO A 13 -9.22 3.49 6.15
CA PRO A 13 -10.51 3.79 6.77
C PRO A 13 -10.70 3.07 8.10
N ALA A 14 -11.34 3.72 9.08
CA ALA A 14 -11.71 3.10 10.36
C ALA A 14 -12.97 2.24 10.21
N THR A 15 -12.85 1.10 9.52
CA THR A 15 -13.93 0.11 9.38
C THR A 15 -13.54 -1.21 10.01
N LEU A 16 -14.51 -2.09 10.28
CA LEU A 16 -14.27 -3.43 10.82
C LEU A 16 -13.31 -4.25 9.94
N TYR A 17 -13.43 -4.09 8.61
CA TYR A 17 -12.55 -4.73 7.64
C TYR A 17 -11.06 -4.45 7.89
N TYR A 18 -10.70 -3.22 8.20
CA TYR A 18 -9.31 -2.87 8.51
C TYR A 18 -8.96 -3.12 9.98
N ALA A 19 -9.93 -3.08 10.91
CA ALA A 19 -9.66 -3.25 12.33
C ALA A 19 -9.06 -4.63 12.63
N TRP A 20 -9.64 -5.71 12.11
CA TRP A 20 -9.09 -7.05 12.33
C TRP A 20 -7.75 -7.27 11.62
N GLN A 21 -7.53 -6.67 10.43
CA GLN A 21 -6.24 -6.74 9.74
C GLN A 21 -5.15 -6.02 10.54
N VAL A 22 -5.43 -4.83 11.05
CA VAL A 22 -4.52 -4.07 11.92
C VAL A 22 -4.22 -4.86 13.20
N GLU A 23 -5.21 -5.52 13.81
CA GLU A 23 -4.97 -6.34 15.00
C GLU A 23 -4.03 -7.51 14.70
N VAL A 24 -4.23 -8.21 13.60
CA VAL A 24 -3.35 -9.30 13.14
C VAL A 24 -1.94 -8.78 12.88
N MET A 25 -1.82 -7.67 12.16
CA MET A 25 -0.55 -7.03 11.83
C MET A 25 0.23 -6.61 13.08
N ILE A 26 -0.40 -5.90 14.03
CA ILE A 26 0.26 -5.46 15.27
C ILE A 26 0.80 -6.66 16.05
N ASN A 27 -0.01 -7.73 16.18
CA ASN A 27 0.41 -8.93 16.87
C ASN A 27 1.61 -9.62 16.20
N ASN A 28 1.61 -9.68 14.87
CA ASN A 28 2.74 -10.20 14.11
C ASN A 28 3.99 -9.31 14.28
N PHE A 29 3.86 -8.01 14.09
CA PHE A 29 4.97 -7.06 14.19
C PHE A 29 5.65 -7.12 15.56
N MET A 30 4.87 -7.18 16.64
CA MET A 30 5.40 -7.32 17.99
C MET A 30 6.16 -8.63 18.16
N GLU A 31 5.66 -9.74 17.62
CA GLU A 31 6.34 -11.04 17.66
C GLU A 31 7.64 -11.04 16.83
N MET A 32 7.67 -10.24 15.74
CA MET A 32 8.85 -10.04 14.90
C MET A 32 9.80 -8.94 15.43
N GLY A 33 9.64 -8.52 16.67
CA GLY A 33 10.56 -7.62 17.37
C GLY A 33 10.38 -6.13 17.10
N VAL A 34 9.28 -5.74 16.45
CA VAL A 34 8.94 -4.32 16.28
C VAL A 34 8.53 -3.72 17.62
N ASN A 35 9.13 -2.59 18.00
CA ASN A 35 8.69 -1.83 19.16
C ASN A 35 7.28 -1.25 18.89
N PRO A 36 6.25 -1.62 19.65
CA PRO A 36 4.89 -1.16 19.36
C PRO A 36 4.74 0.36 19.44
N ASN A 37 5.54 1.07 20.24
CA ASN A 37 5.53 2.55 20.28
C ASN A 37 6.06 3.19 18.98
N SER A 38 6.65 2.41 18.08
CA SER A 38 7.05 2.87 16.74
C SER A 38 6.02 2.55 15.65
N ILE A 39 4.87 1.95 16.00
CA ILE A 39 3.78 1.64 15.06
C ILE A 39 2.74 2.76 15.12
N ASP A 40 2.52 3.43 14.00
CA ASP A 40 1.54 4.48 13.81
C ASP A 40 0.40 3.98 12.91
N ILE A 41 -0.79 3.92 13.47
CA ILE A 41 -2.02 3.53 12.79
C ILE A 41 -2.85 4.80 12.55
N VAL A 42 -2.88 5.25 11.30
CA VAL A 42 -3.56 6.48 10.89
C VAL A 42 -4.88 6.11 10.22
N CYS A 43 -5.99 6.59 10.76
CA CYS A 43 -7.32 6.18 10.35
C CYS A 43 -8.19 7.35 9.90
N TRP A 44 -8.92 7.14 8.83
CA TRP A 44 -10.04 7.99 8.48
C TRP A 44 -11.29 7.58 9.27
N LYS A 45 -11.79 8.47 10.12
CA LYS A 45 -13.07 8.29 10.83
C LYS A 45 -14.22 8.70 9.90
N GLN A 46 -15.08 7.76 9.58
CA GLN A 46 -16.25 8.03 8.75
C GLN A 46 -17.30 8.83 9.56
N ASN A 47 -17.80 9.91 8.97
CA ASN A 47 -18.80 10.80 9.61
C ASN A 47 -18.39 11.35 10.99
N GLY A 48 -17.08 11.52 11.22
CA GLY A 48 -16.54 12.03 12.48
C GLY A 48 -16.59 11.04 13.65
N ILE A 49 -16.96 9.78 13.41
CA ILE A 49 -17.15 8.75 14.44
C ILE A 49 -15.96 7.80 14.45
N ILE A 50 -15.46 7.48 15.64
CA ILE A 50 -14.52 6.38 15.86
C ILE A 50 -15.35 5.15 16.25
N PRO A 51 -15.39 4.10 15.42
CA PRO A 51 -16.12 2.87 15.73
C PRO A 51 -15.58 2.18 17.00
N GLU A 52 -16.44 1.40 17.67
CA GLU A 52 -16.11 0.75 18.94
C GLU A 52 -14.88 -0.17 18.84
N GLU A 53 -14.78 -0.95 17.76
CA GLU A 53 -13.65 -1.84 17.49
C GLU A 53 -12.31 -1.08 17.45
N TRP A 54 -12.29 0.11 16.87
CA TRP A 54 -11.09 0.96 16.83
C TRP A 54 -10.76 1.56 18.20
N SER A 55 -11.77 1.91 18.99
CA SER A 55 -11.58 2.35 20.37
C SER A 55 -11.02 1.22 21.25
N LYS A 56 -11.50 -0.02 21.05
CA LYS A 56 -10.94 -1.21 21.73
C LYS A 56 -9.47 -1.41 21.37
N LEU A 57 -9.11 -1.36 20.07
CA LEU A 57 -7.72 -1.48 19.64
C LEU A 57 -6.83 -0.40 20.27
N ALA A 58 -7.22 0.86 20.18
CA ALA A 58 -6.44 1.98 20.71
C ALA A 58 -6.22 1.92 22.22
N ASN A 59 -7.17 1.36 22.97
CA ASN A 59 -7.09 1.24 24.42
C ASN A 59 -6.28 0.01 24.90
N ASN A 60 -6.13 -1.01 24.09
CA ASN A 60 -5.54 -2.29 24.51
C ASN A 60 -4.18 -2.61 23.88
N TYR A 61 -3.85 -1.97 22.75
CA TYR A 61 -2.54 -2.14 22.11
C TYR A 61 -1.64 -0.93 22.36
N PRO A 62 -0.35 -1.12 22.63
CA PRO A 62 0.59 -0.02 22.86
C PRO A 62 1.03 0.71 21.58
N ALA A 63 0.51 0.31 20.40
CA ALA A 63 0.66 1.05 19.15
C ALA A 63 -0.06 2.41 19.23
N ARG A 64 0.34 3.36 18.41
CA ARG A 64 -0.22 4.71 18.42
C ARG A 64 -1.32 4.81 17.36
N PHE A 65 -2.52 5.22 17.78
CA PHE A 65 -3.69 5.35 16.90
C PHE A 65 -4.06 6.82 16.74
N PHE A 66 -4.29 7.22 15.48
CA PHE A 66 -4.63 8.59 15.10
C PHE A 66 -5.85 8.58 14.19
N PHE A 67 -6.78 9.51 14.41
CA PHE A 67 -8.07 9.52 13.72
C PHE A 67 -8.34 10.90 13.11
N TYR A 68 -8.49 10.94 11.79
CA TYR A 68 -8.67 12.17 11.02
C TYR A 68 -10.00 12.17 10.25
N ASP A 69 -10.52 13.35 9.97
CA ASP A 69 -11.65 13.54 9.09
C ASP A 69 -11.22 13.58 7.62
N ASP A 70 -12.15 13.31 6.72
CA ASP A 70 -11.95 13.51 5.29
C ASP A 70 -12.12 14.97 4.92
N ILE A 71 -11.02 15.65 4.66
CA ILE A 71 -10.98 17.07 4.25
C ILE A 71 -10.59 17.23 2.78
N ARG A 72 -10.76 16.19 1.93
CA ARG A 72 -10.47 16.28 0.50
C ARG A 72 -11.43 17.25 -0.20
N ASP A 73 -10.89 18.08 -1.05
CA ASP A 73 -11.67 18.95 -1.94
C ASP A 73 -12.31 18.17 -3.09
N THR A 74 -11.59 17.17 -3.63
CA THR A 74 -12.06 16.25 -4.68
C THR A 74 -12.04 14.81 -4.17
N LYS A 75 -12.97 13.98 -4.68
CA LYS A 75 -13.17 12.59 -4.21
C LYS A 75 -13.44 11.64 -5.39
N HIS A 76 -12.72 11.83 -6.49
CA HIS A 76 -12.82 10.94 -7.66
C HIS A 76 -12.20 9.57 -7.37
N TYR A 77 -11.12 9.56 -6.59
CA TYR A 77 -10.35 8.37 -6.25
C TYR A 77 -10.50 8.02 -4.76
N ILE A 78 -11.09 6.87 -4.47
CA ILE A 78 -11.36 6.49 -3.07
C ILE A 78 -10.08 6.35 -2.24
N SER A 79 -8.99 5.83 -2.81
CA SER A 79 -7.75 5.60 -2.08
C SER A 79 -6.98 6.89 -1.77
N SER A 80 -7.35 8.05 -2.36
CA SER A 80 -6.75 9.34 -2.01
C SER A 80 -7.08 9.79 -0.58
N ILE A 81 -8.00 9.08 0.09
CA ILE A 81 -8.21 9.25 1.53
C ILE A 81 -6.94 8.95 2.34
N ARG A 82 -6.09 8.02 1.88
CA ARG A 82 -4.83 7.71 2.57
C ARG A 82 -3.87 8.90 2.60
N PRO A 83 -3.45 9.50 1.47
CA PRO A 83 -2.64 10.71 1.51
C PRO A 83 -3.34 11.89 2.18
N ASN A 84 -4.67 11.99 2.15
CA ASN A 84 -5.41 13.03 2.86
C ASN A 84 -5.23 12.96 4.38
N ILE A 85 -5.38 11.80 4.98
CA ILE A 85 -5.16 11.65 6.43
C ILE A 85 -3.67 11.70 6.78
N LEU A 86 -2.78 11.26 5.90
CA LEU A 86 -1.34 11.35 6.09
C LEU A 86 -0.85 12.81 6.06
N LYS A 87 -1.37 13.67 5.18
CA LYS A 87 -1.00 15.09 5.21
C LYS A 87 -1.37 15.77 6.53
N GLN A 88 -2.53 15.43 7.11
CA GLN A 88 -2.96 15.93 8.41
C GLN A 88 -2.02 15.40 9.51
N HIS A 89 -1.74 14.11 9.50
CA HIS A 89 -0.85 13.45 10.46
C HIS A 89 0.57 14.04 10.45
N PHE A 90 1.17 14.23 9.28
CA PHE A 90 2.50 14.83 9.17
C PHE A 90 2.52 16.34 9.47
N ALA A 91 1.40 17.05 9.33
CA ALA A 91 1.28 18.45 9.77
C ALA A 91 1.27 18.55 11.31
N GLU A 92 0.51 17.69 11.99
CA GLU A 92 0.44 17.65 13.45
C GLU A 92 1.72 17.09 14.09
N HIS A 93 2.36 16.12 13.41
CA HIS A 93 3.55 15.43 13.90
C HIS A 93 4.77 15.71 13.02
N SER A 94 5.13 16.99 12.90
CA SER A 94 6.21 17.47 12.00
C SER A 94 7.59 16.85 12.26
N TYR A 95 7.82 16.25 13.43
CA TYR A 95 9.04 15.52 13.77
C TYR A 95 9.23 14.27 12.90
N LEU A 96 8.15 13.68 12.36
CA LEU A 96 8.19 12.50 11.47
C LEU A 96 9.07 12.71 10.23
N LYS A 97 9.24 13.96 9.80
CA LYS A 97 10.18 14.30 8.73
C LYS A 97 11.60 13.81 8.98
N ASN A 98 12.00 13.68 10.24
CA ASN A 98 13.36 13.26 10.62
C ASN A 98 13.48 11.75 10.79
N ASP A 99 12.38 11.02 10.79
CA ASP A 99 12.34 9.58 10.97
C ASP A 99 12.47 8.84 9.61
N ALA A 100 12.81 7.56 9.66
CA ALA A 100 12.68 6.64 8.56
C ALA A 100 11.31 5.95 8.68
N ILE A 101 10.47 6.08 7.67
CA ILE A 101 9.08 5.62 7.70
C ILE A 101 8.95 4.37 6.83
N PHE A 102 8.64 3.24 7.45
CA PHE A 102 8.19 2.06 6.73
C PHE A 102 6.67 2.20 6.51
N TYR A 103 6.30 2.71 5.32
CA TYR A 103 4.90 2.87 4.91
C TYR A 103 4.38 1.59 4.25
N HIS A 104 3.23 1.09 4.72
CA HIS A 104 2.71 -0.21 4.32
C HIS A 104 1.18 -0.30 4.44
N ASP A 105 0.60 -1.31 3.80
CA ASP A 105 -0.81 -1.69 3.98
C ASP A 105 -1.01 -2.45 5.31
N SER A 106 -2.27 -2.53 5.78
CA SER A 106 -2.61 -3.19 7.04
C SER A 106 -2.66 -4.73 6.97
N ASP A 107 -2.63 -5.29 5.76
CA ASP A 107 -2.74 -6.73 5.50
C ASP A 107 -1.40 -7.38 5.15
N ILE A 108 -0.33 -6.85 5.72
CA ILE A 108 1.00 -7.46 5.63
C ILE A 108 1.40 -8.16 6.93
N LEU A 109 2.29 -9.14 6.80
CA LEU A 109 2.97 -9.81 7.89
C LEU A 109 4.48 -9.77 7.65
N PHE A 110 5.26 -9.68 8.70
CA PHE A 110 6.68 -10.01 8.66
C PHE A 110 6.86 -11.50 8.91
N THR A 111 7.72 -12.13 8.12
CA THR A 111 8.01 -13.56 8.21
C THR A 111 9.29 -13.82 9.01
N LYS A 112 10.09 -12.77 9.24
CA LYS A 112 11.36 -12.78 9.97
C LYS A 112 11.49 -11.56 10.89
N PRO A 113 12.29 -11.67 11.95
CA PRO A 113 12.59 -10.54 12.82
C PRO A 113 13.10 -9.32 12.05
N ILE A 114 12.58 -8.13 12.40
CA ILE A 114 12.82 -6.90 11.64
C ILE A 114 14.30 -6.51 11.54
N ASN A 115 15.08 -6.78 12.56
CA ASN A 115 16.50 -6.48 12.62
C ASN A 115 17.38 -7.40 11.74
N GLU A 116 16.81 -8.45 11.14
CA GLU A 116 17.53 -9.33 10.22
C GLU A 116 17.56 -8.78 8.79
N TRP A 117 16.67 -7.84 8.44
CA TRP A 117 16.53 -7.41 7.06
C TRP A 117 16.37 -5.89 6.84
N ILE A 118 16.00 -5.08 7.84
CA ILE A 118 16.14 -3.60 7.79
C ILE A 118 17.41 -3.24 8.57
N THR A 119 18.39 -2.70 7.85
CA THR A 119 19.72 -2.38 8.42
C THR A 119 19.80 -0.91 8.85
N ASP A 120 20.71 -0.62 9.77
CA ASP A 120 21.00 0.76 10.20
C ASP A 120 21.45 1.63 9.03
N GLU A 121 22.16 1.05 8.03
CA GLU A 121 22.55 1.75 6.81
C GLU A 121 21.33 2.19 5.99
N MET A 122 20.36 1.29 5.80
CA MET A 122 19.09 1.61 5.11
C MET A 122 18.30 2.70 5.82
N ILE A 123 18.37 2.76 7.16
CA ILE A 123 17.69 3.80 7.95
C ILE A 123 18.43 5.14 7.84
N ALA A 124 19.75 5.11 7.84
CA ALA A 124 20.60 6.33 7.92
C ALA A 124 20.80 7.04 6.59
N ASP A 125 20.80 6.32 5.47
CA ASP A 125 21.04 6.91 4.15
C ASP A 125 19.87 7.76 3.63
N TYR A 126 20.01 8.31 2.40
CA TYR A 126 18.98 9.15 1.77
C TYR A 126 18.13 8.43 0.72
N LYS A 127 18.32 7.12 0.53
CA LYS A 127 17.59 6.35 -0.47
C LYS A 127 16.25 5.87 0.08
N TRP A 128 15.29 5.74 -0.80
CA TRP A 128 14.06 5.02 -0.49
C TRP A 128 14.17 3.59 -0.98
N TYR A 129 13.70 2.67 -0.19
CA TYR A 129 13.70 1.24 -0.51
C TYR A 129 12.27 0.73 -0.60
N GLY A 130 12.04 -0.26 -1.46
CA GLY A 130 10.73 -0.87 -1.59
C GLY A 130 10.77 -2.17 -2.38
N SER A 131 9.59 -2.77 -2.51
CA SER A 131 9.37 -3.97 -3.30
C SER A 131 9.46 -3.67 -4.79
N ASP A 132 9.85 -4.64 -5.60
CA ASP A 132 9.82 -4.56 -7.05
C ASP A 132 8.37 -4.65 -7.58
N THR A 133 7.89 -3.56 -8.13
CA THR A 133 6.54 -3.47 -8.71
C THR A 133 6.55 -3.14 -10.21
N ARG A 134 7.74 -3.28 -10.86
CA ARG A 134 7.94 -2.91 -12.26
C ARG A 134 6.93 -3.52 -13.22
N TRP A 135 6.49 -4.73 -12.98
CA TRP A 135 5.61 -5.47 -13.87
C TRP A 135 4.20 -4.85 -14.02
N TYR A 136 3.81 -3.88 -13.18
CA TYR A 136 2.50 -3.22 -13.27
C TYR A 136 2.50 -1.69 -13.06
N ILE A 137 3.65 -1.06 -12.67
CA ILE A 137 3.74 0.40 -12.53
C ILE A 137 4.89 1.05 -13.31
N ALA A 138 5.77 0.27 -13.95
CA ALA A 138 6.93 0.79 -14.66
C ALA A 138 6.57 1.56 -15.93
N HIS A 139 7.51 2.36 -16.41
CA HIS A 139 7.40 3.13 -17.65
C HIS A 139 6.98 2.27 -18.86
N SER A 140 7.67 1.15 -19.09
CA SER A 140 7.38 0.26 -20.21
C SER A 140 5.96 -0.32 -20.18
N TYR A 141 5.47 -0.66 -18.97
CA TYR A 141 4.09 -1.11 -18.78
C TYR A 141 3.08 -0.01 -19.14
N ILE A 142 3.28 1.21 -18.62
CA ILE A 142 2.40 2.36 -18.91
C ILE A 142 2.42 2.67 -20.40
N LYS A 143 3.60 2.77 -20.99
CA LYS A 143 3.81 3.06 -22.41
C LYS A 143 3.17 2.02 -23.34
N SER A 144 3.09 0.76 -22.90
CA SER A 144 2.39 -0.31 -23.64
C SER A 144 0.88 -0.05 -23.79
N LYS A 145 0.31 0.86 -22.98
CA LYS A 145 -1.11 1.27 -23.04
C LYS A 145 -1.36 2.42 -24.00
N GLY A 146 -0.29 3.14 -24.39
CA GLY A 146 -0.30 4.24 -25.35
C GLY A 146 0.63 5.38 -24.96
N GLN A 147 1.21 6.03 -25.97
CA GLN A 147 2.07 7.20 -25.72
C GLN A 147 1.27 8.36 -25.08
N ASP A 148 0.03 8.55 -25.48
CA ASP A 148 -0.89 9.54 -24.91
C ASP A 148 -1.16 9.34 -23.42
N ILE A 149 -1.19 8.09 -22.94
CA ILE A 149 -1.33 7.78 -21.52
C ILE A 149 -0.10 8.25 -20.74
N ILE A 150 1.11 7.89 -21.17
CA ILE A 150 2.34 8.30 -20.48
C ILE A 150 2.55 9.82 -20.57
N ASP A 151 2.22 10.44 -21.71
CA ASP A 151 2.32 11.89 -21.90
C ASP A 151 1.42 12.64 -20.90
N GLU A 152 0.15 12.21 -20.74
CA GLU A 152 -0.77 12.83 -19.80
C GLU A 152 -0.34 12.58 -18.34
N MET A 153 0.13 11.38 -18.00
CA MET A 153 0.67 11.13 -16.66
C MET A 153 1.88 12.01 -16.36
N CYS A 154 2.82 12.16 -17.30
CA CYS A 154 3.98 13.04 -17.17
C CYS A 154 3.58 14.51 -16.98
N LYS A 155 2.57 14.97 -17.72
CA LYS A 155 2.01 16.32 -17.60
C LYS A 155 1.37 16.55 -16.23
N ILE A 156 0.56 15.61 -15.73
CA ILE A 156 -0.07 15.68 -14.40
C ILE A 156 0.98 15.76 -13.30
N MET A 157 2.00 14.89 -13.40
CA MET A 157 3.08 14.78 -12.41
C MET A 157 4.17 15.85 -12.56
N GLU A 158 4.12 16.68 -13.63
CA GLU A 158 5.14 17.71 -13.95
C GLU A 158 6.54 17.12 -14.05
N LEU A 159 6.66 15.97 -14.73
CA LEU A 159 7.92 15.25 -14.92
C LEU A 159 8.15 14.93 -16.39
N PRO A 160 9.40 15.01 -16.89
CA PRO A 160 9.72 14.55 -18.23
C PRO A 160 9.70 13.01 -18.30
N GLU A 161 9.18 12.45 -19.39
CA GLU A 161 9.16 10.99 -19.62
C GLU A 161 10.54 10.36 -19.45
N SER A 162 11.61 11.05 -19.92
CA SER A 162 12.99 10.57 -19.80
C SER A 162 13.46 10.31 -18.36
N LEU A 163 12.90 11.02 -17.37
CA LEU A 163 13.20 10.75 -15.96
C LEU A 163 12.53 9.46 -15.50
N ILE A 164 11.30 9.22 -15.95
CA ILE A 164 10.55 8.00 -15.62
C ILE A 164 11.22 6.77 -16.24
N GLU A 165 11.56 6.87 -17.53
CA GLU A 165 12.30 5.83 -18.25
C GLU A 165 13.65 5.50 -17.59
N LYS A 166 14.42 6.53 -17.25
CA LYS A 166 15.72 6.37 -16.55
C LYS A 166 15.61 5.59 -15.24
N ASN A 167 14.52 5.81 -14.49
CA ASN A 167 14.30 5.21 -13.18
C ASN A 167 13.46 3.91 -13.22
N GLU A 168 13.12 3.40 -14.39
CA GLU A 168 12.22 2.26 -14.56
C GLU A 168 12.62 1.05 -13.70
N LEU A 169 13.91 0.72 -13.64
CA LEU A 169 14.42 -0.42 -12.86
C LEU A 169 14.27 -0.25 -11.35
N ASN A 170 13.94 0.95 -10.90
CA ASN A 170 13.75 1.30 -9.49
C ASN A 170 12.30 1.71 -9.20
N SER A 171 11.35 1.16 -9.93
CA SER A 171 9.91 1.34 -9.70
C SER A 171 9.47 0.53 -8.49
N ILE A 172 9.64 1.12 -7.32
CA ILE A 172 9.25 0.54 -6.03
C ILE A 172 7.78 0.78 -5.72
N GLY A 173 7.17 -0.13 -4.96
CA GLY A 173 5.76 -0.01 -4.58
C GLY A 173 5.34 -0.96 -3.47
N ALA A 174 4.06 -0.96 -3.16
CA ALA A 174 3.38 -1.71 -2.11
C ALA A 174 3.88 -1.37 -0.69
N GLN A 175 5.17 -1.60 -0.38
CA GLN A 175 5.81 -1.20 0.87
C GLN A 175 7.01 -0.31 0.57
N TYR A 176 7.20 0.73 1.38
CA TYR A 176 8.24 1.74 1.19
C TYR A 176 8.97 2.02 2.48
N LEU A 177 10.29 2.05 2.46
CA LEU A 177 11.10 2.71 3.50
C LEU A 177 11.44 4.11 3.01
N MET A 178 10.67 5.09 3.46
CA MET A 178 10.73 6.49 3.05
C MET A 178 11.51 7.34 4.04
N LYS A 179 12.07 8.46 3.57
CA LYS A 179 12.79 9.41 4.43
C LYS A 179 12.55 10.84 3.95
N ASN A 180 12.69 11.80 4.88
CA ASN A 180 12.61 13.23 4.62
C ASN A 180 11.30 13.69 3.98
N ILE A 181 10.19 13.03 4.31
CA ILE A 181 8.85 13.40 3.85
C ILE A 181 8.14 14.26 4.90
N ASP A 182 7.28 15.14 4.43
CA ASP A 182 6.46 16.00 5.28
C ASP A 182 5.02 16.09 4.75
N HIS A 183 4.20 16.92 5.36
CA HIS A 183 2.81 17.10 4.97
C HIS A 183 2.64 17.66 3.54
N HIS A 184 3.61 18.43 3.02
CA HIS A 184 3.57 18.96 1.65
C HIS A 184 3.69 17.83 0.63
N PHE A 185 4.55 16.83 0.91
CA PHE A 185 4.64 15.63 0.09
C PHE A 185 3.28 14.94 -0.01
N TRP A 186 2.63 14.63 1.12
CA TRP A 186 1.35 13.94 1.13
C TRP A 186 0.21 14.76 0.52
N ASN A 187 0.22 16.09 0.72
CA ASN A 187 -0.73 16.98 0.05
C ASN A 187 -0.61 16.90 -1.48
N ARG A 188 0.63 16.82 -1.99
CA ARG A 188 0.86 16.66 -3.43
C ARG A 188 0.46 15.29 -3.92
N VAL A 189 0.77 14.21 -3.17
CA VAL A 189 0.33 12.85 -3.49
C VAL A 189 -1.20 12.76 -3.59
N GLU A 190 -1.94 13.40 -2.68
CA GLU A 190 -3.41 13.46 -2.75
C GLU A 190 -3.86 14.11 -4.07
N THR A 191 -3.37 15.32 -4.36
CA THR A 191 -3.77 16.06 -5.56
C THR A 191 -3.40 15.29 -6.84
N ASP A 192 -2.19 14.76 -6.92
CA ASP A 192 -1.70 14.06 -8.09
C ASP A 192 -2.44 12.74 -8.31
N SER A 193 -2.73 11.98 -7.25
CA SER A 193 -3.48 10.72 -7.37
C SER A 193 -4.94 10.92 -7.80
N GLU A 194 -5.60 11.97 -7.33
CA GLU A 194 -6.95 12.35 -7.78
C GLU A 194 -6.96 12.70 -9.27
N ARG A 195 -5.99 13.50 -9.73
CA ARG A 195 -5.85 13.89 -11.13
C ARG A 195 -5.51 12.69 -12.01
N LEU A 196 -4.53 11.88 -11.62
CA LEU A 196 -4.16 10.67 -12.33
C LEU A 196 -5.36 9.75 -12.49
N TYR A 197 -6.09 9.49 -11.40
CA TYR A 197 -7.26 8.63 -11.45
C TYR A 197 -8.32 9.15 -12.42
N LYS A 198 -8.68 10.43 -12.32
CA LYS A 198 -9.72 11.03 -13.15
C LYS A 198 -9.33 11.08 -14.63
N GLU A 199 -8.22 11.76 -14.94
CA GLU A 199 -7.81 12.03 -16.32
C GLU A 199 -7.47 10.74 -17.09
N ILE A 200 -6.78 9.78 -16.44
CA ILE A 200 -6.45 8.51 -17.10
C ILE A 200 -7.65 7.58 -17.20
N THR A 201 -8.61 7.66 -16.27
CA THR A 201 -9.90 6.96 -16.43
C THR A 201 -10.64 7.46 -17.67
N ASP A 202 -10.67 8.77 -17.88
CA ASP A 202 -11.33 9.39 -19.03
C ASP A 202 -10.64 8.95 -20.34
N LEU A 203 -9.30 9.00 -20.40
CA LEU A 203 -8.53 8.50 -21.55
C LEU A 203 -8.73 7.00 -21.81
N ASN A 204 -8.73 6.18 -20.77
CA ASN A 204 -9.01 4.75 -20.90
C ASN A 204 -10.40 4.51 -21.51
N ASN A 205 -11.43 5.25 -21.04
CA ASN A 205 -12.79 5.14 -21.53
C ASN A 205 -12.90 5.59 -23.00
N GLU A 206 -12.24 6.68 -23.39
CA GLU A 206 -12.17 7.13 -24.78
C GLU A 206 -11.54 6.05 -25.70
N LYS A 207 -10.39 5.50 -25.29
CA LYS A 207 -9.73 4.43 -26.04
C LYS A 207 -10.59 3.18 -26.18
N ILE A 208 -11.29 2.77 -25.13
CA ILE A 208 -12.25 1.65 -25.19
C ILE A 208 -13.36 1.92 -26.19
N GLN A 209 -13.90 3.15 -26.25
CA GLN A 209 -14.96 3.52 -27.20
C GLN A 209 -14.42 3.53 -28.65
N ILE A 210 -13.24 4.11 -28.87
CA ILE A 210 -12.59 4.10 -30.19
C ILE A 210 -12.35 2.65 -30.64
N ASP A 211 -11.79 1.79 -29.78
CA ASP A 211 -11.50 0.39 -30.10
C ASP A 211 -12.78 -0.36 -30.51
N ARG A 212 -13.89 -0.18 -29.76
CA ARG A 212 -15.20 -0.77 -30.09
C ARG A 212 -15.76 -0.32 -31.43
N HIS A 213 -15.59 0.96 -31.79
CA HIS A 213 -16.12 1.51 -33.04
C HIS A 213 -15.24 1.18 -34.26
N THR A 214 -13.97 0.90 -34.06
CA THR A 214 -13.01 0.65 -35.14
C THR A 214 -12.74 -0.84 -35.39
N MET A 215 -13.27 -1.74 -34.55
CA MET A 215 -13.13 -3.19 -34.72
C MET A 215 -13.94 -3.65 -35.96
N PRO A 216 -13.30 -4.22 -37.01
CA PRO A 216 -14.04 -4.86 -38.10
C PRO A 216 -14.78 -6.09 -37.58
N GLU A 217 -16.02 -6.31 -38.05
CA GLU A 217 -16.73 -7.55 -37.78
C GLU A 217 -15.92 -8.75 -38.34
N GLY A 218 -15.51 -9.66 -37.44
CA GLY A 218 -14.87 -10.93 -37.81
C GLY A 218 -13.35 -11.00 -37.71
N GLU A 219 -12.64 -9.94 -37.35
CA GLU A 219 -11.20 -10.00 -37.05
C GLU A 219 -10.91 -10.26 -35.55
N ALA A 220 -10.06 -11.26 -35.28
CA ALA A 220 -9.58 -11.59 -33.93
C ALA A 220 -8.47 -10.62 -33.47
N ARG A 221 -8.78 -9.33 -33.35
CA ARG A 221 -7.89 -8.35 -32.73
C ARG A 221 -8.01 -8.42 -31.21
N GLN A 222 -6.88 -8.35 -30.52
CA GLN A 222 -6.90 -8.21 -29.05
C GLN A 222 -7.50 -6.83 -28.69
N PRO A 223 -8.55 -6.79 -27.84
CA PRO A 223 -9.15 -5.54 -27.40
C PRO A 223 -8.16 -4.69 -26.61
N TYR A 224 -8.37 -3.37 -26.61
CA TYR A 224 -7.60 -2.47 -25.74
C TYR A 224 -7.74 -2.86 -24.28
N HIS A 225 -6.61 -3.11 -23.62
CA HIS A 225 -6.54 -3.37 -22.18
C HIS A 225 -6.13 -2.08 -21.45
N PRO A 226 -7.06 -1.44 -20.73
CA PRO A 226 -6.81 -0.16 -20.05
C PRO A 226 -5.70 -0.26 -19.01
N LEU A 227 -5.06 0.88 -18.72
CA LEU A 227 -4.14 1.01 -17.61
C LEU A 227 -4.91 0.78 -16.29
N GLN A 228 -4.34 0.02 -15.37
CA GLN A 228 -4.93 -0.30 -14.07
C GLN A 228 -4.84 0.90 -13.11
N ILE A 229 -5.73 1.86 -13.28
CA ILE A 229 -5.67 3.16 -12.61
C ILE A 229 -5.89 3.12 -11.08
N TRP A 230 -6.26 1.98 -10.53
CA TRP A 230 -6.29 1.79 -9.08
C TRP A 230 -4.93 2.00 -8.41
N CYS A 231 -3.83 1.98 -9.17
CA CYS A 231 -2.46 2.29 -8.72
C CYS A 231 -2.16 3.80 -8.67
N ALA A 232 -3.13 4.69 -8.85
CA ALA A 232 -2.88 6.13 -8.97
C ALA A 232 -2.08 6.72 -7.79
N ASP A 233 -2.33 6.29 -6.58
CA ASP A 233 -1.57 6.71 -5.39
C ASP A 233 -0.14 6.14 -5.38
N MET A 234 0.08 4.93 -5.91
CA MET A 234 1.42 4.36 -6.03
C MET A 234 2.30 5.17 -6.99
N TRP A 235 1.77 5.57 -8.17
CA TRP A 235 2.47 6.46 -9.08
C TRP A 235 2.71 7.83 -8.46
N ALA A 236 1.70 8.40 -7.78
CA ALA A 236 1.85 9.70 -7.13
C ALA A 236 2.95 9.69 -6.06
N VAL A 237 3.06 8.62 -5.28
CA VAL A 237 4.14 8.43 -4.29
C VAL A 237 5.50 8.26 -4.97
N LEU A 238 5.62 7.33 -5.91
CA LEU A 238 6.88 6.98 -6.57
C LEU A 238 7.44 8.14 -7.40
N TRP A 239 6.61 8.71 -8.29
CA TRP A 239 7.03 9.81 -9.15
C TRP A 239 7.18 11.11 -8.36
N GLY A 240 6.42 11.26 -7.27
CA GLY A 240 6.62 12.35 -6.30
C GLY A 240 7.99 12.28 -5.64
N ALA A 241 8.49 11.10 -5.31
CA ALA A 241 9.85 10.89 -4.81
C ALA A 241 10.89 11.30 -5.85
N TRP A 242 10.74 10.88 -7.10
CA TRP A 242 11.65 11.26 -8.19
C TRP A 242 11.62 12.76 -8.50
N ARG A 243 10.46 13.42 -8.43
CA ARG A 243 10.32 14.87 -8.56
C ARG A 243 11.12 15.62 -7.50
N LEU A 244 11.20 15.08 -6.29
CA LEU A 244 11.99 15.63 -5.19
C LEU A 244 13.48 15.24 -5.24
N GLY A 245 13.87 14.44 -6.24
CA GLY A 245 15.26 14.02 -6.43
C GLY A 245 15.68 12.85 -5.55
N TYR A 246 14.76 12.13 -4.93
CA TYR A 246 15.08 10.92 -4.16
C TYR A 246 15.47 9.77 -5.08
N GLU A 247 16.52 9.06 -4.68
CA GLU A 247 16.90 7.78 -5.27
C GLU A 247 15.99 6.69 -4.69
N THR A 248 15.38 5.88 -5.56
CA THR A 248 14.60 4.71 -5.17
C THR A 248 15.36 3.44 -5.54
N VAL A 249 15.21 2.39 -4.74
CA VAL A 249 15.92 1.11 -4.90
C VAL A 249 14.95 -0.05 -4.71
N CYS A 250 14.71 -0.84 -5.76
CA CYS A 250 14.12 -2.17 -5.60
C CYS A 250 15.12 -3.04 -4.85
N HIS A 251 14.77 -3.48 -3.64
CA HIS A 251 15.69 -4.22 -2.79
C HIS A 251 15.09 -5.55 -2.38
N SER A 252 15.87 -6.63 -2.50
CA SER A 252 15.41 -8.00 -2.24
C SER A 252 14.84 -8.22 -0.83
N ASN A 253 15.27 -7.44 0.15
CA ASN A 253 14.73 -7.51 1.51
C ASN A 253 13.27 -7.03 1.60
N PHE A 254 12.78 -6.26 0.62
CA PHE A 254 11.40 -5.75 0.55
C PHE A 254 10.50 -6.58 -0.35
N GLU A 255 11.06 -7.60 -1.04
CA GLU A 255 10.26 -8.56 -1.80
C GLU A 255 9.26 -9.26 -0.88
N PHE A 256 8.06 -9.53 -1.40
CA PHE A 256 6.98 -10.10 -0.62
C PHE A 256 6.31 -11.28 -1.32
N SER A 257 5.84 -12.24 -0.52
CA SER A 257 4.94 -13.28 -0.99
C SER A 257 3.50 -12.78 -1.01
N TRP A 258 2.77 -13.17 -2.04
CA TRP A 258 1.34 -12.91 -2.20
C TRP A 258 0.51 -13.94 -1.43
N GLY A 259 -0.78 -13.70 -1.21
CA GLY A 259 -1.69 -14.72 -0.70
C GLY A 259 -1.74 -15.98 -1.58
N THR A 260 -1.44 -15.84 -2.87
CA THR A 260 -1.40 -16.94 -3.85
C THR A 260 -0.04 -17.64 -3.93
N SER A 261 1.01 -17.12 -3.29
CA SER A 261 2.36 -17.70 -3.28
C SER A 261 2.42 -19.02 -2.52
N THR A 262 3.49 -19.77 -2.76
CA THR A 262 3.76 -21.00 -2.02
C THR A 262 4.21 -20.73 -0.59
N ALA A 263 4.11 -21.72 0.30
CA ALA A 263 4.69 -21.67 1.64
C ALA A 263 6.22 -21.49 1.61
N ASP A 264 6.91 -22.06 0.62
CA ASP A 264 8.35 -21.87 0.44
C ASP A 264 8.71 -20.40 0.17
N GLU A 265 7.95 -19.70 -0.66
CA GLU A 265 8.13 -18.26 -0.89
C GLU A 265 7.87 -17.47 0.39
N TYR A 266 6.81 -17.80 1.15
CA TYR A 266 6.55 -17.20 2.45
C TYR A 266 7.77 -17.31 3.38
N HIS A 267 8.37 -18.47 3.50
CA HIS A 267 9.54 -18.67 4.37
C HIS A 267 10.83 -18.03 3.84
N LYS A 268 10.95 -17.89 2.52
CA LYS A 268 12.13 -17.28 1.87
C LYS A 268 12.14 -15.77 2.01
N LEU A 269 10.99 -15.11 1.78
CA LEU A 269 10.86 -13.66 1.77
C LEU A 269 10.62 -13.09 3.17
N ASN A 270 10.82 -11.79 3.36
CA ASN A 270 10.73 -11.15 4.67
C ASN A 270 9.33 -10.58 4.96
N ILE A 271 8.52 -10.42 3.92
CA ILE A 271 7.18 -9.84 3.97
C ILE A 271 6.21 -10.80 3.28
N MET A 272 5.04 -10.97 3.87
CA MET A 272 3.87 -11.52 3.22
C MET A 272 2.82 -10.43 3.10
N HIS A 273 2.25 -10.24 1.90
CA HIS A 273 1.16 -9.31 1.65
C HIS A 273 -0.08 -10.10 1.23
N ASN A 274 -1.15 -10.03 2.02
CA ASN A 274 -2.39 -10.77 1.75
C ASN A 274 -3.20 -10.12 0.63
N ALA A 275 -2.60 -10.03 -0.55
CA ALA A 275 -3.17 -9.54 -1.80
C ALA A 275 -3.18 -10.65 -2.85
N GLY A 276 -3.83 -10.40 -3.99
CA GLY A 276 -3.87 -11.32 -5.14
C GLY A 276 -4.93 -12.42 -5.07
N VAL A 277 -5.54 -12.67 -3.91
CA VAL A 277 -6.70 -13.59 -3.81
C VAL A 277 -7.97 -12.80 -4.16
N THR A 278 -8.67 -13.21 -5.22
CA THR A 278 -9.82 -12.48 -5.79
C THR A 278 -11.16 -13.18 -5.62
N SER A 279 -11.17 -14.39 -5.09
CA SER A 279 -12.39 -15.17 -4.83
C SER A 279 -12.18 -16.15 -3.68
N SER A 280 -13.26 -16.58 -3.06
CA SER A 280 -13.27 -17.67 -2.10
C SER A 280 -12.87 -19.00 -2.75
N GLY A 281 -12.30 -19.89 -1.94
CA GLY A 281 -11.82 -21.20 -2.36
C GLY A 281 -10.93 -21.82 -1.29
N ASP A 282 -9.83 -22.41 -1.71
CA ASP A 282 -8.81 -22.98 -0.82
C ASP A 282 -7.72 -21.97 -0.37
N LEU A 283 -7.95 -20.68 -0.62
CA LEU A 283 -7.12 -19.55 -0.17
C LEU A 283 -7.96 -18.60 0.70
N PHE A 284 -7.30 -17.88 1.60
CA PHE A 284 -7.98 -16.91 2.45
C PHE A 284 -8.37 -15.66 1.65
N TYR A 285 -9.65 -15.48 1.40
CA TYR A 285 -10.22 -14.33 0.70
C TYR A 285 -10.73 -13.29 1.70
N LYS A 286 -9.93 -12.27 1.96
CA LYS A 286 -10.21 -11.24 2.97
C LYS A 286 -11.51 -10.45 2.73
N ALA A 287 -11.98 -10.33 1.48
CA ALA A 287 -13.18 -9.55 1.18
C ALA A 287 -14.48 -10.21 1.67
N GLU A 288 -14.48 -11.49 2.05
CA GLU A 288 -15.61 -12.11 2.74
C GLU A 288 -15.83 -11.55 4.14
N PHE A 289 -14.79 -10.91 4.72
CA PHE A 289 -14.77 -10.39 6.09
C PHE A 289 -14.83 -8.87 6.15
N MET A 290 -15.56 -8.24 5.24
CA MET A 290 -15.77 -6.79 5.25
C MET A 290 -16.62 -6.31 6.42
N ASN A 291 -17.61 -7.12 6.83
CA ASN A 291 -18.60 -6.77 7.84
C ASN A 291 -18.65 -7.76 9.01
N GLU A 292 -17.74 -8.70 9.07
CA GLU A 292 -17.64 -9.67 10.17
C GLU A 292 -16.18 -10.00 10.48
N LEU A 293 -15.92 -10.52 11.67
CA LEU A 293 -14.58 -10.94 12.08
C LEU A 293 -14.29 -12.35 11.55
N PRO A 294 -13.06 -12.62 11.05
CA PRO A 294 -12.66 -13.97 10.64
C PRO A 294 -12.34 -14.91 11.81
N TYR A 295 -12.27 -14.43 13.04
CA TYR A 295 -11.65 -15.08 14.17
C TYR A 295 -12.28 -16.40 14.62
N ASN A 296 -13.59 -16.54 14.51
CA ASN A 296 -14.30 -17.75 14.95
C ASN A 296 -14.75 -18.62 13.77
N LYS A 297 -14.10 -18.50 12.63
CA LYS A 297 -14.42 -19.27 11.44
C LYS A 297 -13.55 -20.53 11.36
N SER A 298 -14.08 -21.55 10.70
CA SER A 298 -13.34 -22.75 10.34
C SER A 298 -13.25 -22.81 8.82
N LEU A 299 -12.11 -22.39 8.28
CA LEU A 299 -11.87 -22.38 6.84
C LEU A 299 -10.88 -23.49 6.47
N GLN A 300 -11.11 -24.09 5.30
CA GLN A 300 -10.21 -25.08 4.71
C GLN A 300 -9.24 -24.35 3.79
N ILE A 301 -8.15 -23.83 4.35
CA ILE A 301 -7.09 -23.13 3.59
C ILE A 301 -5.97 -24.12 3.29
N ARG A 302 -5.49 -24.12 2.04
CA ARG A 302 -4.43 -25.03 1.58
C ARG A 302 -3.10 -24.71 2.25
N GLU A 303 -2.55 -25.69 2.98
CA GLU A 303 -1.38 -25.54 3.86
C GLU A 303 -0.09 -25.14 3.10
N GLU A 304 0.05 -25.56 1.82
CA GLU A 304 1.24 -25.27 1.01
C GLU A 304 1.26 -23.84 0.44
N THR A 305 0.45 -22.94 0.98
CA THR A 305 0.32 -21.55 0.50
C THR A 305 0.67 -20.51 1.56
N ALA A 306 1.13 -19.33 1.11
CA ALA A 306 1.31 -18.18 2.00
C ALA A 306 -0.02 -17.74 2.66
N SER A 307 -1.15 -17.96 1.98
CA SER A 307 -2.50 -17.71 2.49
C SER A 307 -2.80 -18.48 3.77
N TRP A 308 -2.31 -19.74 3.88
CA TRP A 308 -2.45 -20.53 5.09
C TRP A 308 -1.71 -19.89 6.27
N HIS A 309 -0.52 -19.39 6.07
CA HIS A 309 0.25 -18.70 7.11
C HIS A 309 -0.43 -17.41 7.57
N TYR A 310 -1.08 -16.66 6.65
CA TYR A 310 -1.89 -15.51 7.02
C TYR A 310 -3.09 -15.94 7.86
N TRP A 311 -3.77 -17.02 7.47
CA TRP A 311 -4.88 -17.61 8.22
C TRP A 311 -4.45 -18.09 9.61
N ASP A 312 -3.28 -18.74 9.74
CA ASP A 312 -2.73 -19.17 11.03
C ASP A 312 -2.49 -17.95 11.96
N TRP A 313 -1.99 -16.83 11.43
CA TRP A 313 -1.86 -15.58 12.19
C TRP A 313 -3.21 -15.02 12.64
N ILE A 314 -4.25 -15.09 11.82
CA ILE A 314 -5.63 -14.73 12.21
C ILE A 314 -6.08 -15.60 13.38
N GLN A 315 -5.88 -16.92 13.32
CA GLN A 315 -6.27 -17.84 14.40
C GLN A 315 -5.44 -17.65 15.69
N LYS A 316 -4.17 -17.34 15.59
CA LYS A 316 -3.32 -16.95 16.73
C LYS A 316 -3.81 -15.66 17.38
N THR A 317 -4.14 -14.66 16.56
CA THR A 317 -4.67 -13.38 17.03
C THR A 317 -6.03 -13.54 17.71
N ALA A 318 -6.91 -14.36 17.16
CA ALA A 318 -8.24 -14.62 17.71
C ALA A 318 -8.21 -15.06 19.19
N LYS A 319 -7.18 -15.82 19.62
CA LYS A 319 -7.05 -16.31 21.01
C LYS A 319 -6.79 -15.20 22.03
N LYS A 320 -6.40 -14.03 21.60
CA LYS A 320 -6.06 -12.88 22.45
C LYS A 320 -6.67 -11.57 21.95
N SER A 321 -7.59 -11.65 21.00
CA SER A 321 -8.23 -10.51 20.36
C SER A 321 -9.04 -9.68 21.34
N VAL A 322 -8.95 -8.36 21.21
CA VAL A 322 -9.80 -7.41 21.94
C VAL A 322 -11.08 -7.07 21.20
N LEU A 323 -11.25 -7.58 19.97
CA LEU A 323 -12.41 -7.34 19.10
C LEU A 323 -13.56 -8.33 19.36
N ILE A 324 -13.27 -9.45 20.01
CA ILE A 324 -14.27 -10.47 20.38
C ILE A 324 -14.98 -10.10 21.67
#